data_13b6c8ebaf479dd282ce0cc6cf8f82f0
#
_entry.id   13b6c8ebaf479dd282ce0cc6cf8f82f0
#
_cell.length_a   1.000
_cell.length_b   1.000
_cell.length_c   1.000
_cell.angle_alpha   90.00
_cell.angle_beta   90.00
_cell.angle_gamma   90.00
#
_symmetry.space_group_name_H-M   'P 1'
#
loop_
_entity.id
_entity.type
_entity.pdbx_description
1 polymer ?
#
loop_
_entity_poly.entity_id
_entity_poly.type
_entity_poly.pdbx_seq_one_letter_code
_entity_poly.pdbx_strand_id
1 'polypeptide(L)'
;MNLHELSPVQGSTQVGKRKGRGTGSGNGKTGGRGHKGQHARSGGKVRVGFEGGQMPLVRRIPKRGFINIYAKPLTAINLTVLNRFEDGAVVDAAALIEKGILSSCPYGLKVLSNGNLTKKVTVKAAAFSQSAKEKIEQAGGKAEVI
;
A
#
# COMPACT_ATOMS: atom_id res chain seq x y z
N MET A 1 -0.62 17.99 24.86
CA MET A 1 -0.53 16.51 24.89
C MET A 1 0.67 16.15 25.75
N ASN A 2 0.43 15.47 26.86
CA ASN A 2 1.51 15.07 27.77
C ASN A 2 2.06 13.69 27.34
N LEU A 3 3.34 13.41 27.66
CA LEU A 3 3.98 12.14 27.26
C LEU A 3 3.27 10.89 27.82
N HIS A 4 2.66 10.99 29.00
CA HIS A 4 1.95 9.89 29.62
C HIS A 4 0.56 9.61 28.98
N GLU A 5 0.04 10.55 28.18
CA GLU A 5 -1.22 10.39 27.42
C GLU A 5 -1.03 9.71 26.07
N LEU A 6 0.24 9.56 25.63
CA LEU A 6 0.54 8.89 24.37
C LEU A 6 0.22 7.41 24.47
N SER A 7 -0.71 6.97 23.66
CA SER A 7 -1.08 5.56 23.51
C SER A 7 -1.10 5.16 22.05
N PRO A 8 -0.74 3.91 21.71
CA PRO A 8 -0.86 3.43 20.34
C PRO A 8 -2.32 3.43 19.90
N VAL A 9 -2.54 3.60 18.61
CA VAL A 9 -3.89 3.54 18.02
C VAL A 9 -4.54 2.20 18.37
N GLN A 10 -5.82 2.22 18.73
CA GLN A 10 -6.56 1.03 19.10
C GLN A 10 -6.49 -0.03 17.99
N GLY A 11 -6.11 -1.26 18.34
CA GLY A 11 -5.91 -2.36 17.41
C GLY A 11 -4.50 -2.47 16.79
N SER A 12 -3.61 -1.49 17.03
CA SER A 12 -2.21 -1.55 16.55
C SER A 12 -1.33 -2.47 17.38
N THR A 13 -1.71 -2.73 18.64
CA THR A 13 -0.99 -3.65 19.53
C THR A 13 -1.84 -4.87 19.81
N GLN A 14 -1.21 -6.04 19.80
CA GLN A 14 -1.83 -7.31 20.16
C GLN A 14 -1.10 -7.96 21.31
N VAL A 15 -1.85 -8.59 22.22
CA VAL A 15 -1.27 -9.38 23.29
C VAL A 15 -0.55 -10.59 22.70
N GLY A 16 0.73 -10.75 23.00
CA GLY A 16 1.55 -11.85 22.52
C GLY A 16 1.01 -13.21 22.97
N LYS A 17 0.67 -14.09 22.02
CA LYS A 17 0.19 -15.44 22.30
C LYS A 17 1.33 -16.34 22.75
N ARG A 18 1.39 -16.67 24.06
CA ARG A 18 2.37 -17.60 24.60
C ARG A 18 1.99 -19.04 24.25
N LYS A 19 2.98 -19.82 23.78
CA LYS A 19 2.81 -21.23 23.43
C LYS A 19 3.62 -22.12 24.43
N GLY A 20 3.15 -23.35 24.67
CA GLY A 20 3.84 -24.27 25.54
C GLY A 20 3.84 -23.87 27.03
N ARG A 21 2.78 -23.23 27.52
CA ARG A 21 2.63 -22.74 28.90
C ARG A 21 1.36 -23.28 29.56
N GLY A 22 1.22 -24.59 29.56
CA GLY A 22 0.05 -25.28 30.13
C GLY A 22 -1.09 -25.49 29.18
N THR A 23 -2.08 -26.27 29.57
CA THR A 23 -3.18 -26.73 28.71
C THR A 23 -4.32 -25.72 28.58
N GLY A 24 -4.47 -24.78 29.53
CA GLY A 24 -5.60 -23.85 29.60
C GLY A 24 -5.77 -22.95 28.37
N SER A 25 -4.68 -22.61 27.67
CA SER A 25 -4.72 -21.81 26.46
C SER A 25 -4.99 -22.60 25.17
N GLY A 26 -5.10 -23.92 25.23
CA GLY A 26 -5.15 -24.84 24.09
C GLY A 26 -3.82 -24.99 23.32
N ASN A 27 -2.78 -24.24 23.67
CA ASN A 27 -1.45 -24.31 23.04
C ASN A 27 -0.37 -24.90 23.95
N GLY A 28 -0.75 -25.68 24.97
CA GLY A 28 0.17 -26.20 25.98
C GLY A 28 1.11 -27.29 25.48
N LYS A 29 0.56 -28.42 25.05
CA LYS A 29 1.36 -29.64 24.74
C LYS A 29 2.16 -29.48 23.44
N THR A 30 1.54 -29.14 22.35
CA THR A 30 2.16 -29.13 21.01
C THR A 30 2.39 -27.70 20.47
N GLY A 31 2.01 -26.69 21.22
CA GLY A 31 2.16 -25.30 20.81
C GLY A 31 1.40 -24.90 19.53
N GLY A 32 0.36 -25.67 19.15
CA GLY A 32 -0.39 -25.45 17.91
C GLY A 32 0.26 -26.02 16.65
N ARG A 33 1.33 -26.85 16.79
CA ARG A 33 2.01 -27.47 15.63
C ARG A 33 1.53 -28.89 15.31
N GLY A 34 0.59 -29.43 16.09
CA GLY A 34 0.17 -30.81 15.97
C GLY A 34 1.19 -31.82 16.55
N HIS A 35 1.04 -33.10 16.24
CA HIS A 35 1.90 -34.15 16.82
C HIS A 35 3.20 -34.33 16.03
N LYS A 36 3.18 -35.07 14.96
CA LYS A 36 4.32 -35.40 14.09
C LYS A 36 4.24 -34.66 12.78
N GLY A 37 5.34 -34.57 12.04
CA GLY A 37 5.41 -33.96 10.74
C GLY A 37 6.54 -32.93 10.61
N GLN A 38 6.86 -32.57 9.39
CA GLN A 38 7.96 -31.68 9.07
C GLN A 38 7.80 -30.29 9.71
N HIS A 39 6.59 -29.73 9.68
CA HIS A 39 6.30 -28.40 10.26
C HIS A 39 6.33 -28.35 11.78
N ALA A 40 6.25 -29.51 12.46
CA ALA A 40 6.35 -29.57 13.91
C ALA A 40 7.79 -29.48 14.43
N ARG A 41 8.77 -29.71 13.57
CA ARG A 41 10.19 -29.73 13.94
C ARG A 41 10.79 -28.32 13.93
N SER A 42 11.92 -28.15 14.62
CA SER A 42 12.72 -26.93 14.56
C SER A 42 13.27 -26.76 13.15
N GLY A 43 13.12 -25.55 12.57
CA GLY A 43 13.56 -25.29 11.19
C GLY A 43 12.77 -25.98 10.08
N GLY A 44 11.74 -26.78 10.40
CA GLY A 44 10.95 -27.59 9.46
C GLY A 44 10.02 -26.79 8.55
N LYS A 45 10.49 -25.70 7.95
CA LYS A 45 9.70 -24.93 6.97
C LYS A 45 9.93 -25.47 5.55
N VAL A 46 8.89 -25.55 4.78
CA VAL A 46 8.95 -25.78 3.33
C VAL A 46 8.90 -24.43 2.59
N ARG A 47 9.55 -24.36 1.44
CA ARG A 47 9.53 -23.18 0.56
C ARG A 47 8.09 -22.88 0.09
N VAL A 48 7.80 -21.64 -0.20
CA VAL A 48 6.52 -21.22 -0.79
C VAL A 48 6.32 -21.92 -2.14
N GLY A 49 5.12 -22.44 -2.39
CA GLY A 49 4.78 -23.12 -3.64
C GLY A 49 5.32 -24.56 -3.76
N PHE A 50 5.79 -25.16 -2.66
CA PHE A 50 6.17 -26.57 -2.68
C PHE A 50 4.93 -27.47 -2.67
N GLU A 51 4.85 -28.39 -3.63
CA GLU A 51 3.70 -29.28 -3.86
C GLU A 51 4.06 -30.76 -3.60
N GLY A 52 4.76 -31.05 -2.52
CA GLY A 52 5.05 -32.44 -2.10
C GLY A 52 5.95 -33.26 -3.05
N GLY A 53 6.70 -32.62 -3.92
CA GLY A 53 7.54 -33.27 -4.95
C GLY A 53 6.95 -33.19 -6.37
N GLN A 54 5.67 -32.87 -6.49
CA GLN A 54 5.07 -32.53 -7.78
C GLN A 54 5.66 -31.23 -8.33
N MET A 55 5.78 -31.11 -9.66
CA MET A 55 6.25 -29.86 -10.29
C MET A 55 5.33 -28.71 -9.90
N PRO A 56 5.87 -27.63 -9.27
CA PRO A 56 5.07 -26.47 -8.84
C PRO A 56 4.31 -25.83 -10.00
N LEU A 57 3.10 -25.32 -9.72
CA LEU A 57 2.22 -24.71 -10.71
C LEU A 57 2.92 -23.63 -11.54
N VAL A 58 3.74 -22.79 -10.88
CA VAL A 58 4.51 -21.73 -11.53
C VAL A 58 5.47 -22.26 -12.61
N ARG A 59 5.92 -23.51 -12.52
CA ARG A 59 6.76 -24.16 -13.53
C ARG A 59 5.98 -24.91 -14.59
N ARG A 60 4.72 -25.30 -14.31
CA ARG A 60 3.84 -25.96 -15.28
C ARG A 60 3.21 -24.98 -16.26
N ILE A 61 2.99 -23.74 -15.82
CA ILE A 61 2.38 -22.70 -16.65
C ILE A 61 3.45 -22.15 -17.62
N PRO A 62 3.11 -21.99 -18.92
CA PRO A 62 4.02 -21.36 -19.88
C PRO A 62 4.38 -19.94 -19.48
N LYS A 63 5.63 -19.56 -19.66
CA LYS A 63 6.07 -18.16 -19.50
C LYS A 63 5.42 -17.32 -20.59
N ARG A 64 4.91 -16.17 -20.22
CA ARG A 64 4.31 -15.21 -21.17
C ARG A 64 4.64 -13.77 -20.79
N GLY A 65 4.57 -12.90 -21.78
CA GLY A 65 4.78 -11.47 -21.64
C GLY A 65 6.24 -11.09 -21.57
N PHE A 66 6.47 -9.80 -21.51
CA PHE A 66 7.78 -9.17 -21.34
C PHE A 66 7.64 -7.88 -20.52
N ILE A 67 8.72 -7.45 -19.91
CA ILE A 67 8.78 -6.18 -19.20
C ILE A 67 9.54 -5.20 -20.10
N ASN A 68 8.88 -4.10 -20.49
CA ASN A 68 9.54 -3.04 -21.23
C ASN A 68 10.47 -2.27 -20.27
N ILE A 69 11.78 -2.44 -20.44
CA ILE A 69 12.81 -1.77 -19.64
C ILE A 69 12.89 -0.25 -19.87
N TYR A 70 12.36 0.23 -21.00
CA TYR A 70 12.31 1.65 -21.34
C TYR A 70 10.99 2.32 -20.93
N ALA A 71 10.11 1.62 -20.24
CA ALA A 71 8.86 2.17 -19.75
C ALA A 71 9.11 3.32 -18.77
N LYS A 72 8.40 4.43 -18.96
CA LYS A 72 8.42 5.61 -18.08
C LYS A 72 7.03 5.74 -17.41
N PRO A 73 6.73 4.94 -16.39
CA PRO A 73 5.42 4.98 -15.75
C PRO A 73 5.25 6.28 -14.95
N LEU A 74 4.13 6.98 -15.17
CA LEU A 74 3.75 8.13 -14.38
C LEU A 74 3.29 7.68 -13.00
N THR A 75 3.66 8.44 -11.96
CA THR A 75 3.20 8.21 -10.59
C THR A 75 1.74 8.65 -10.47
N ALA A 76 0.84 7.73 -10.16
CA ALA A 76 -0.58 8.02 -10.06
C ALA A 76 -0.99 8.44 -8.66
N ILE A 77 -1.78 9.51 -8.53
CA ILE A 77 -2.43 9.93 -7.29
C ILE A 77 -3.94 10.07 -7.50
N ASN A 78 -4.70 9.93 -6.42
CA ASN A 78 -6.16 10.10 -6.42
C ASN A 78 -6.56 11.49 -5.91
N LEU A 79 -7.75 11.97 -6.30
CA LEU A 79 -8.28 13.26 -5.85
C LEU A 79 -8.43 13.37 -4.33
N THR A 80 -8.72 12.28 -3.62
CA THR A 80 -8.80 12.26 -2.15
C THR A 80 -7.54 12.81 -1.46
N VAL A 81 -6.39 12.60 -2.07
CA VAL A 81 -5.09 13.05 -1.53
C VAL A 81 -4.98 14.57 -1.55
N LEU A 82 -5.58 15.22 -2.54
CA LEU A 82 -5.55 16.68 -2.71
C LEU A 82 -6.32 17.41 -1.59
N ASN A 83 -7.26 16.76 -0.92
CA ASN A 83 -7.96 17.33 0.23
C ASN A 83 -7.06 17.58 1.46
N ARG A 84 -5.82 17.05 1.45
CA ARG A 84 -4.82 17.33 2.50
C ARG A 84 -4.15 18.70 2.35
N PHE A 85 -4.37 19.38 1.24
CA PHE A 85 -3.84 20.71 0.97
C PHE A 85 -4.86 21.78 1.37
N GLU A 86 -4.39 23.01 1.55
CA GLU A 86 -5.25 24.15 1.85
C GLU A 86 -5.92 24.68 0.59
N ASP A 87 -7.00 25.43 0.76
CA ASP A 87 -7.69 26.07 -0.36
C ASP A 87 -6.76 27.10 -1.03
N GLY A 88 -6.73 27.10 -2.35
CA GLY A 88 -5.86 27.95 -3.17
C GLY A 88 -4.42 27.46 -3.31
N ALA A 89 -4.04 26.36 -2.68
CA ALA A 89 -2.68 25.84 -2.79
C ALA A 89 -2.35 25.36 -4.22
N VAL A 90 -1.09 25.55 -4.61
CA VAL A 90 -0.52 24.96 -5.82
C VAL A 90 0.08 23.61 -5.46
N VAL A 91 -0.42 22.56 -6.06
CA VAL A 91 0.01 21.18 -5.81
C VAL A 91 0.80 20.68 -7.01
N ASP A 92 2.09 20.52 -6.82
CA ASP A 92 3.02 19.91 -7.75
C ASP A 92 3.64 18.62 -7.16
N ALA A 93 4.53 17.95 -7.90
CA ALA A 93 5.22 16.76 -7.42
C ALA A 93 6.10 17.06 -6.19
N ALA A 94 6.71 18.24 -6.11
CA ALA A 94 7.56 18.64 -4.98
C ALA A 94 6.74 18.80 -3.70
N ALA A 95 5.61 19.51 -3.75
CA ALA A 95 4.71 19.68 -2.61
C ALA A 95 4.14 18.35 -2.06
N LEU A 96 3.94 17.36 -2.94
CA LEU A 96 3.49 16.01 -2.54
C LEU A 96 4.61 15.23 -1.83
N ILE A 97 5.86 15.41 -2.23
CA ILE A 97 7.02 14.78 -1.60
C ILE A 97 7.28 15.44 -0.23
N GLU A 98 7.25 16.76 -0.14
CA GLU A 98 7.43 17.50 1.13
C GLU A 98 6.40 17.10 2.19
N LYS A 99 5.15 16.90 1.79
CA LYS A 99 4.08 16.38 2.69
C LYS A 99 4.18 14.88 2.97
N GLY A 100 5.18 14.19 2.43
CA GLY A 100 5.37 12.74 2.63
C GLY A 100 4.27 11.85 2.02
N ILE A 101 3.54 12.39 1.04
CA ILE A 101 2.48 11.64 0.33
C ILE A 101 3.10 10.73 -0.73
N LEU A 102 4.14 11.23 -1.39
CA LEU A 102 4.95 10.48 -2.35
C LEU A 102 6.38 10.37 -1.85
N SER A 103 7.00 9.23 -2.08
CA SER A 103 8.44 9.02 -1.81
C SER A 103 9.31 9.52 -2.97
N SER A 104 8.83 9.39 -4.21
CA SER A 104 9.53 9.84 -5.41
C SER A 104 8.57 9.95 -6.59
N CYS A 105 8.92 10.78 -7.59
CA CYS A 105 8.13 10.98 -8.81
C CYS A 105 9.08 11.15 -10.02
N PRO A 106 9.78 10.08 -10.48
CA PRO A 106 10.86 10.19 -11.46
C PRO A 106 10.40 10.58 -12.87
N TYR A 107 9.21 10.17 -13.27
CA TYR A 107 8.71 10.35 -14.66
C TYR A 107 7.49 11.28 -14.76
N GLY A 108 7.11 11.92 -13.67
CA GLY A 108 5.97 12.83 -13.64
C GLY A 108 4.74 12.27 -12.95
N LEU A 109 3.80 13.17 -12.69
CA LEU A 109 2.59 12.92 -11.92
C LEU A 109 1.39 12.71 -12.84
N LYS A 110 0.52 11.74 -12.49
CA LYS A 110 -0.78 11.55 -13.12
C LYS A 110 -1.89 11.61 -12.08
N VAL A 111 -2.90 12.44 -12.31
CA VAL A 111 -4.04 12.57 -11.39
C VAL A 111 -5.22 11.73 -11.88
N LEU A 112 -5.76 10.89 -10.98
CA LEU A 112 -6.89 10.02 -11.22
C LEU A 112 -8.11 10.46 -10.41
N SER A 113 -9.31 10.20 -10.92
CA SER A 113 -10.59 10.71 -10.42
C SER A 113 -11.15 10.01 -9.19
N ASN A 114 -10.41 9.10 -8.55
CA ASN A 114 -10.94 8.38 -7.40
C ASN A 114 -11.11 9.31 -6.20
N GLY A 115 -12.34 9.30 -5.66
CA GLY A 115 -12.77 10.14 -4.55
C GLY A 115 -13.39 11.48 -4.99
N ASN A 116 -13.74 12.29 -3.99
CA ASN A 116 -14.31 13.62 -4.18
C ASN A 116 -13.33 14.68 -3.72
N LEU A 117 -13.22 15.74 -4.49
CA LEU A 117 -12.44 16.93 -4.15
C LEU A 117 -13.38 17.96 -3.52
N THR A 118 -13.06 18.42 -2.33
CA THR A 118 -13.85 19.43 -1.59
C THR A 118 -13.17 20.79 -1.56
N LYS A 119 -11.91 20.86 -1.97
CA LYS A 119 -11.06 22.05 -1.89
C LYS A 119 -10.73 22.61 -3.28
N LYS A 120 -10.55 23.91 -3.34
CA LYS A 120 -10.13 24.62 -4.55
C LYS A 120 -8.61 24.61 -4.62
N VAL A 121 -8.03 23.74 -5.45
CA VAL A 121 -6.57 23.62 -5.59
C VAL A 121 -6.16 23.78 -7.05
N THR A 122 -4.97 24.35 -7.28
CA THR A 122 -4.33 24.36 -8.60
C THR A 122 -3.36 23.19 -8.67
N VAL A 123 -3.62 22.25 -9.57
CA VAL A 123 -2.80 21.02 -9.67
C VAL A 123 -1.95 21.07 -10.92
N LYS A 124 -0.62 20.92 -10.75
CA LYS A 124 0.35 20.84 -11.84
C LYS A 124 0.83 19.39 -11.99
N ALA A 125 0.50 18.76 -13.13
CA ALA A 125 0.84 17.37 -13.38
C ALA A 125 1.10 17.10 -14.85
N ALA A 126 1.87 16.03 -15.14
CA ALA A 126 2.16 15.61 -16.52
C ALA A 126 0.93 15.05 -17.24
N ALA A 127 -0.04 14.49 -16.51
CA ALA A 127 -1.28 13.97 -17.08
C ALA A 127 -2.43 13.99 -16.08
N PHE A 128 -3.66 14.10 -16.63
CA PHE A 128 -4.91 13.97 -15.88
C PHE A 128 -5.79 12.93 -16.56
N SER A 129 -6.60 12.19 -15.80
CA SER A 129 -7.73 11.50 -16.41
C SER A 129 -8.83 12.54 -16.71
N GLN A 130 -9.62 12.30 -17.75
CA GLN A 130 -10.68 13.23 -18.15
C GLN A 130 -11.65 13.52 -16.99
N SER A 131 -12.12 12.48 -16.32
CA SER A 131 -12.99 12.61 -15.16
C SER A 131 -12.33 13.28 -13.94
N ALA A 132 -10.98 13.23 -13.81
CA ALA A 132 -10.28 13.98 -12.77
C ALA A 132 -10.27 15.48 -13.07
N LYS A 133 -10.02 15.85 -14.34
CA LYS A 133 -10.03 17.23 -14.78
C LYS A 133 -11.40 17.89 -14.55
N GLU A 134 -12.47 17.20 -14.97
CA GLU A 134 -13.85 17.65 -14.75
C GLU A 134 -14.16 17.88 -13.26
N LYS A 135 -13.78 16.94 -12.38
CA LYS A 135 -14.00 17.08 -10.94
C LYS A 135 -13.19 18.22 -10.30
N ILE A 136 -11.96 18.47 -10.76
CA ILE A 136 -11.14 19.59 -10.28
C ILE A 136 -11.79 20.93 -10.71
N GLU A 137 -12.24 21.03 -11.95
CA GLU A 137 -12.92 22.22 -12.45
C GLU A 137 -14.28 22.46 -11.77
N GLN A 138 -15.07 21.41 -11.51
CA GLN A 138 -16.32 21.47 -10.73
C GLN A 138 -16.11 21.94 -9.29
N ALA A 139 -14.99 21.57 -8.67
CA ALA A 139 -14.60 22.05 -7.34
C ALA A 139 -14.07 23.49 -7.35
N GLY A 140 -13.96 24.14 -8.52
CA GLY A 140 -13.43 25.50 -8.69
C GLY A 140 -11.90 25.56 -8.65
N GLY A 141 -11.21 24.44 -8.84
CA GLY A 141 -9.77 24.35 -8.97
C GLY A 141 -9.30 24.49 -10.43
N LYS A 142 -7.99 24.45 -10.65
CA LYS A 142 -7.37 24.45 -11.98
C LYS A 142 -6.50 23.22 -12.18
N ALA A 143 -6.54 22.62 -13.38
CA ALA A 143 -5.67 21.54 -13.80
C ALA A 143 -4.69 22.06 -14.88
N GLU A 144 -3.41 22.14 -14.54
CA GLU A 144 -2.34 22.60 -15.44
C GLU A 144 -1.47 21.40 -15.85
N VAL A 145 -1.28 21.20 -17.14
CA VAL A 145 -0.39 20.17 -17.70
C VAL A 145 0.99 20.79 -17.90
N ILE A 146 2.02 20.09 -17.36
CA ILE A 146 3.43 20.51 -17.43
C ILE A 146 4.14 19.65 -18.48
#